data_bcbea31665f45c80146e48f726da5828
#
_entry.id   bcbea31665f45c80146e48f726da5828
#
_cell.length_a   1.000
_cell.length_b   1.000
_cell.length_c   1.000
_cell.angle_alpha   90.00
_cell.angle_beta   90.00
_cell.angle_gamma   90.00
#
_symmetry.space_group_name_H-M   'P 1'
#
loop_
_entity.id
_entity.type
_entity.pdbx_description
1 polymer ?
#
loop_
_entity_poly.entity_id
_entity_poly.type
_entity_poly.pdbx_seq_one_letter_code
_entity_poly.pdbx_strand_id
1 'polypeptide(L)'
;MPELTKKTFSYRLFRFVFGLFFRVWFRLKVFHRGRVPRTGGVILASNHVCYFDPVFVVSSLERMVVGLARESAFKFPINGFLLRSWRMIPVDQSGSGRGLKTFLSRLRGGDAVIMYPEGTRSPTGQIQAPQPGIGLIIIKSE
;
A
#
# COMPACT_ATOMS: atom_id res chain seq x y z
N MET A 1 -13.63 -0.89 15.93
CA MET A 1 -12.15 -1.03 16.07
C MET A 1 -11.48 0.31 15.71
N PRO A 2 -11.40 1.27 16.61
CA PRO A 2 -10.87 2.62 16.29
C PRO A 2 -9.33 2.75 16.42
N GLU A 3 -8.63 1.73 16.87
CA GLU A 3 -7.20 1.87 17.20
C GLU A 3 -6.21 1.73 16.03
N LEU A 4 -6.68 1.33 14.85
CA LEU A 4 -5.78 1.02 13.72
C LEU A 4 -5.35 2.24 12.91
N THR A 5 -5.98 3.39 13.13
CA THR A 5 -5.66 4.65 12.42
C THR A 5 -4.59 5.50 13.09
N LYS A 6 -4.17 5.17 14.31
CA LYS A 6 -3.11 5.92 15.00
C LYS A 6 -1.77 5.61 14.36
N LYS A 7 -1.16 6.63 13.76
CA LYS A 7 0.22 6.57 13.25
C LYS A 7 1.15 6.27 14.42
N THR A 8 1.72 5.07 14.47
CA THR A 8 2.77 4.74 15.44
C THR A 8 3.97 5.65 15.22
N PHE A 9 4.73 5.94 16.27
CA PHE A 9 5.96 6.73 16.17
C PHE A 9 6.91 6.16 15.12
N SER A 10 7.08 4.84 15.09
CA SER A 10 7.90 4.14 14.08
C SER A 10 7.44 4.42 12.65
N TYR A 11 6.13 4.41 12.38
CA TYR A 11 5.60 4.74 11.05
C TYR A 11 5.91 6.18 10.66
N ARG A 12 5.77 7.13 11.60
CA ARG A 12 6.07 8.56 11.33
C ARG A 12 7.55 8.78 11.05
N LEU A 13 8.41 8.19 11.88
CA LEU A 13 9.86 8.28 11.72
C LEU A 13 10.28 7.66 10.38
N PHE A 14 9.78 6.48 10.09
CA PHE A 14 10.08 5.77 8.86
C PHE A 14 9.66 6.57 7.63
N ARG A 15 8.43 7.08 7.62
CA ARG A 15 7.93 7.93 6.54
C ARG A 15 8.78 9.18 6.35
N PHE A 16 9.23 9.80 7.42
CA PHE A 16 10.09 10.98 7.37
C PHE A 16 11.46 10.64 6.76
N VAL A 17 12.12 9.62 7.29
CA VAL A 17 13.46 9.19 6.84
C VAL A 17 13.43 8.79 5.36
N PHE A 18 12.52 7.91 4.96
CA PHE A 18 12.42 7.49 3.57
C PHE A 18 11.92 8.60 2.65
N GLY A 19 10.99 9.43 3.11
CA GLY A 19 10.54 10.58 2.35
C GLY A 19 11.65 11.59 2.07
N LEU A 20 12.53 11.84 3.04
CA LEU A 20 13.71 12.68 2.86
C LEU A 20 14.72 12.01 1.92
N PHE A 21 15.03 10.74 2.17
CA PHE A 21 15.95 9.96 1.33
C PHE A 21 15.53 9.96 -0.14
N PHE A 22 14.26 9.68 -0.43
CA PHE A 22 13.77 9.65 -1.81
C PHE A 22 13.73 11.03 -2.48
N ARG A 23 13.45 12.08 -1.71
CA ARG A 23 13.50 13.46 -2.26
C ARG A 23 14.91 13.86 -2.64
N VAL A 24 15.90 13.53 -1.80
CA VAL A 24 17.29 13.90 -2.02
C VAL A 24 17.93 13.02 -3.10
N TRP A 25 17.84 11.68 -2.92
CA TRP A 25 18.57 10.75 -3.77
C TRP A 25 17.89 10.47 -5.11
N PHE A 26 16.56 10.32 -5.10
CA PHE A 26 15.77 10.04 -6.30
C PHE A 26 15.07 11.28 -6.88
N ARG A 27 15.28 12.45 -6.29
CA ARG A 27 14.59 13.70 -6.69
C ARG A 27 13.08 13.52 -6.77
N LEU A 28 12.49 12.74 -5.85
CA LEU A 28 11.07 12.44 -5.82
C LEU A 28 10.26 13.72 -5.73
N LYS A 29 9.42 13.95 -6.73
CA LYS A 29 8.45 15.04 -6.75
C LYS A 29 7.05 14.47 -6.53
N VAL A 30 6.27 15.08 -5.66
CA VAL A 30 4.90 14.66 -5.34
C VAL A 30 3.95 15.77 -5.72
N PHE A 31 3.08 15.48 -6.68
CA PHE A 31 2.07 16.40 -7.17
C PHE A 31 0.69 16.03 -6.63
N HIS A 32 -0.18 17.04 -6.40
CA HIS A 32 -1.59 16.85 -6.08
C HIS A 32 -1.90 15.92 -4.87
N ARG A 33 -0.96 15.75 -3.93
CA ARG A 33 -1.17 14.88 -2.76
C ARG A 33 -2.40 15.24 -1.92
N GLY A 34 -2.85 16.48 -2.00
CA GLY A 34 -4.08 16.96 -1.34
C GLY A 34 -5.39 16.37 -1.92
N ARG A 35 -5.33 15.72 -3.10
CA ARG A 35 -6.49 15.04 -3.69
C ARG A 35 -6.81 13.72 -2.99
N VAL A 36 -5.89 13.17 -2.22
CA VAL A 36 -6.16 11.96 -1.43
C VAL A 36 -7.00 12.34 -0.22
N PRO A 37 -8.21 11.78 -0.06
CA PRO A 37 -9.09 12.09 1.07
C PRO A 37 -8.39 11.82 2.40
N ARG A 38 -8.54 12.71 3.37
CA ARG A 38 -7.91 12.55 4.69
C ARG A 38 -8.56 11.46 5.55
N THR A 39 -9.82 11.18 5.32
CA THR A 39 -10.65 10.20 6.05
C THR A 39 -11.43 9.34 5.08
N GLY A 40 -12.06 8.27 5.59
CA GLY A 40 -12.86 7.33 4.81
C GLY A 40 -12.02 6.32 4.03
N GLY A 41 -12.61 5.26 3.55
CA GLY A 41 -11.95 4.26 2.72
C GLY A 41 -11.51 4.86 1.37
N VAL A 42 -10.30 4.56 0.94
CA VAL A 42 -9.83 4.96 -0.39
C VAL A 42 -8.89 3.92 -0.97
N ILE A 43 -9.07 3.61 -2.23
CA ILE A 43 -8.16 2.75 -2.99
C ILE A 43 -7.15 3.64 -3.69
N LEU A 44 -5.88 3.41 -3.42
CA LEU A 44 -4.77 4.03 -4.13
C LEU A 44 -4.27 3.04 -5.18
N ALA A 45 -4.81 3.15 -6.38
CA ALA A 45 -4.38 2.34 -7.51
C ALA A 45 -3.11 2.93 -8.13
N SER A 46 -2.04 2.15 -8.15
CA SER A 46 -0.74 2.57 -8.69
C SER A 46 -0.22 1.52 -9.66
N ASN A 47 0.53 1.93 -10.66
CA ASN A 47 1.36 1.02 -11.46
C ASN A 47 2.45 0.41 -10.57
N HIS A 48 2.96 -0.75 -10.96
CA HIS A 48 3.95 -1.50 -10.19
C HIS A 48 5.20 -1.77 -11.03
N VAL A 49 6.30 -1.10 -10.70
CA VAL A 49 7.55 -1.20 -11.44
C VAL A 49 8.67 -1.81 -10.59
N CYS A 50 8.72 -1.46 -9.31
CA CYS A 50 9.81 -1.91 -8.44
C CYS A 50 9.35 -2.28 -7.02
N TYR A 51 10.25 -2.87 -6.25
CA TYR A 51 9.99 -3.22 -4.84
C TYR A 51 9.76 -2.01 -3.94
N PHE A 52 10.24 -0.84 -4.32
CA PHE A 52 10.14 0.39 -3.53
C PHE A 52 8.84 1.16 -3.77
N ASP A 53 8.02 0.79 -4.76
CA ASP A 53 6.77 1.52 -5.07
C ASP A 53 5.87 1.73 -3.85
N PRO A 54 5.63 0.71 -2.98
CA PRO A 54 4.83 0.93 -1.77
C PRO A 54 5.45 1.98 -0.85
N VAL A 55 6.79 2.00 -0.79
CA VAL A 55 7.52 2.94 0.08
C VAL A 55 7.46 4.35 -0.48
N PHE A 56 7.55 4.53 -1.81
CA PHE A 56 7.36 5.82 -2.46
C PHE A 56 5.97 6.38 -2.15
N VAL A 57 4.93 5.57 -2.30
CA VAL A 57 3.55 6.01 -2.02
C VAL A 57 3.36 6.34 -0.55
N VAL A 58 3.76 5.43 0.36
CA VAL A 58 3.63 5.62 1.82
C VAL A 58 4.37 6.85 2.31
N SER A 59 5.60 7.09 1.81
CA SER A 59 6.42 8.23 2.22
C SER A 59 5.91 9.56 1.65
N SER A 60 5.16 9.52 0.56
CA SER A 60 4.65 10.71 -0.14
C SER A 60 3.37 11.28 0.46
N LEU A 61 2.59 10.46 1.17
CA LEU A 61 1.27 10.83 1.67
C LEU A 61 1.28 11.15 3.16
N GLU A 62 0.46 12.10 3.58
CA GLU A 62 0.28 12.44 5.00
C GLU A 62 -0.56 11.41 5.73
N ARG A 63 -1.46 10.75 5.02
CA ARG A 63 -2.33 9.71 5.50
C ARG A 63 -1.57 8.39 5.64
N MET A 64 -1.96 7.59 6.62
CA MET A 64 -1.47 6.22 6.72
C MET A 64 -2.05 5.39 5.58
N VAL A 65 -1.18 4.70 4.87
CA VAL A 65 -1.53 3.80 3.78
C VAL A 65 -1.22 2.38 4.21
N VAL A 66 -2.16 1.50 3.98
CA VAL A 66 -2.04 0.06 4.24
C VAL A 66 -1.86 -0.64 2.91
N GLY A 67 -0.97 -1.60 2.84
CA GLY A 67 -0.79 -2.44 1.65
C GLY A 67 -0.93 -3.91 2.00
N LEU A 68 -1.08 -4.73 0.98
CA LEU A 68 -1.06 -6.17 1.08
C LEU A 68 0.28 -6.69 0.58
N ALA A 69 0.90 -7.58 1.32
CA ALA A 69 2.15 -8.21 0.93
C ALA A 69 2.07 -9.72 1.12
N ARG A 70 2.81 -10.46 0.30
CA ARG A 70 2.85 -11.93 0.40
C ARG A 70 3.30 -12.35 1.80
N GLU A 71 2.64 -13.33 2.39
CA GLU A 71 3.00 -13.86 3.71
C GLU A 71 4.46 -14.29 3.78
N SER A 72 4.99 -14.88 2.71
CA SER A 72 6.39 -15.28 2.60
C SER A 72 7.38 -14.12 2.80
N ALA A 73 7.00 -12.89 2.44
CA ALA A 73 7.85 -11.72 2.62
C ALA A 73 8.07 -11.34 4.09
N PHE A 74 7.16 -11.77 4.98
CA PHE A 74 7.26 -11.51 6.41
C PHE A 74 8.19 -12.49 7.15
N LYS A 75 8.58 -13.59 6.50
CA LYS A 75 9.47 -14.61 7.09
C LYS A 75 10.91 -14.12 7.24
N PHE A 76 11.34 -13.20 6.39
CA PHE A 76 12.67 -12.60 6.48
C PHE A 76 12.71 -11.56 7.60
N PRO A 77 13.67 -11.61 8.56
CA PRO A 77 13.63 -10.81 9.77
C PRO A 77 13.60 -9.30 9.49
N ILE A 78 14.51 -8.81 8.66
CA ILE A 78 14.57 -7.37 8.32
C ILE A 78 13.34 -6.95 7.52
N ASN A 79 13.00 -7.69 6.48
CA ASN A 79 11.86 -7.37 5.63
C ASN A 79 10.53 -7.48 6.40
N GLY A 80 10.38 -8.52 7.21
CA GLY A 80 9.20 -8.68 8.07
C GLY A 80 9.05 -7.57 9.10
N PHE A 81 10.15 -7.10 9.68
CA PHE A 81 10.13 -5.94 10.58
C PHE A 81 9.67 -4.68 9.84
N LEU A 82 10.22 -4.40 8.66
CA LEU A 82 9.84 -3.25 7.84
C LEU A 82 8.36 -3.31 7.43
N LEU A 83 7.91 -4.45 6.92
CA LEU A 83 6.52 -4.63 6.50
C LEU A 83 5.53 -4.43 7.66
N ARG A 84 5.83 -4.97 8.85
CA ARG A 84 5.01 -4.76 10.05
C ARG A 84 5.02 -3.30 10.50
N SER A 85 6.19 -2.64 10.45
CA SER A 85 6.32 -1.22 10.78
C SER A 85 5.48 -0.34 9.86
N TRP A 86 5.32 -0.75 8.60
CA TRP A 86 4.45 -0.08 7.62
C TRP A 86 3.00 -0.55 7.67
N ARG A 87 2.67 -1.43 8.62
CA ARG A 87 1.33 -2.02 8.74
C ARG A 87 0.87 -2.72 7.47
N MET A 88 1.82 -3.26 6.72
CA MET A 88 1.51 -4.15 5.61
C MET A 88 0.84 -5.42 6.14
N ILE A 89 -0.16 -5.88 5.44
CA ILE A 89 -0.98 -7.02 5.84
C ILE A 89 -0.51 -8.25 5.07
N PRO A 90 -0.15 -9.31 5.78
CA PRO A 90 0.17 -10.58 5.12
C PRO A 90 -1.06 -11.14 4.44
N VAL A 91 -0.91 -11.55 3.19
CA VAL A 91 -1.93 -12.26 2.43
C VAL A 91 -1.39 -13.55 1.86
N ASP A 92 -2.17 -14.57 2.01
CA ASP A 92 -1.94 -15.87 1.40
C ASP A 92 -2.31 -15.81 -0.08
N GLN A 93 -1.49 -16.41 -0.92
CA GLN A 93 -1.72 -16.51 -2.37
C GLN A 93 -2.43 -17.79 -2.78
N SER A 94 -2.91 -18.57 -1.85
CA SER A 94 -3.59 -19.85 -2.12
C SER A 94 -4.94 -19.73 -2.85
N GLY A 95 -5.33 -18.51 -3.25
CA GLY A 95 -6.63 -18.28 -3.89
C GLY A 95 -7.83 -18.34 -2.93
N SER A 96 -7.60 -18.44 -1.63
CA SER A 96 -8.63 -18.60 -0.59
C SER A 96 -9.59 -17.40 -0.43
N GLY A 97 -9.38 -16.32 -1.17
CA GLY A 97 -10.15 -15.08 -1.05
C GLY A 97 -9.92 -14.30 0.25
N ARG A 98 -9.06 -14.80 1.14
CA ARG A 98 -8.73 -14.11 2.42
C ARG A 98 -8.14 -12.72 2.20
N GLY A 99 -7.26 -12.58 1.20
CA GLY A 99 -6.68 -11.29 0.83
C GLY A 99 -7.74 -10.27 0.45
N LEU A 100 -8.72 -10.66 -0.37
CA LEU A 100 -9.83 -9.81 -0.77
C LEU A 100 -10.69 -9.41 0.45
N LYS A 101 -11.05 -10.36 1.30
CA LYS A 101 -11.82 -10.08 2.53
C LYS A 101 -11.11 -9.08 3.43
N THR A 102 -9.80 -9.25 3.61
CA THR A 102 -8.97 -8.34 4.40
C THR A 102 -8.91 -6.96 3.77
N PHE A 103 -8.73 -6.87 2.45
CA PHE A 103 -8.73 -5.62 1.70
C PHE A 103 -10.04 -4.85 1.91
N LEU A 104 -11.18 -5.50 1.68
CA LEU A 104 -12.50 -4.89 1.85
C LEU A 104 -12.77 -4.48 3.31
N SER A 105 -12.38 -5.29 4.28
CA SER A 105 -12.52 -4.96 5.70
C SER A 105 -11.74 -3.69 6.07
N ARG A 106 -10.52 -3.54 5.53
CA ARG A 106 -9.69 -2.35 5.77
C ARG A 106 -10.28 -1.11 5.12
N LEU A 107 -10.76 -1.24 3.90
CA LEU A 107 -11.39 -0.15 3.18
C LEU A 107 -12.65 0.34 3.89
N ARG A 108 -13.53 -0.59 4.29
CA ARG A 108 -14.74 -0.27 5.09
C ARG A 108 -14.41 0.31 6.47
N GLY A 109 -13.28 -0.08 7.05
CA GLY A 109 -12.74 0.51 8.29
C GLY A 109 -12.19 1.93 8.13
N GLY A 110 -12.23 2.48 6.92
CA GLY A 110 -11.78 3.83 6.62
C GLY A 110 -10.30 3.96 6.31
N ASP A 111 -9.59 2.87 6.01
CA ASP A 111 -8.17 2.93 5.65
C ASP A 111 -7.94 3.37 4.19
N ALA A 112 -6.80 4.01 3.94
CA ALA A 112 -6.26 4.13 2.58
C ALA A 112 -5.50 2.85 2.25
N VAL A 113 -5.93 2.14 1.21
CA VAL A 113 -5.32 0.87 0.83
C VAL A 113 -4.68 1.00 -0.54
N ILE A 114 -3.38 0.69 -0.62
CA ILE A 114 -2.67 0.64 -1.90
C ILE A 114 -2.91 -0.69 -2.59
N MET A 115 -3.18 -0.63 -3.87
CA MET A 115 -3.25 -1.80 -4.73
C MET A 115 -2.52 -1.54 -6.05
N TYR A 116 -2.06 -2.62 -6.65
CA TYR A 116 -1.43 -2.62 -7.96
C TYR A 116 -2.33 -3.39 -8.92
N PRO A 117 -3.08 -2.68 -9.79
CA PRO A 117 -4.03 -3.31 -10.70
C PRO A 117 -3.42 -4.36 -11.63
N GLU A 118 -2.16 -4.22 -11.95
CA GLU A 118 -1.40 -5.14 -12.82
C GLU A 118 -1.20 -6.53 -12.18
N GLY A 119 -1.33 -6.66 -10.86
CA GLY A 119 -1.14 -7.92 -10.12
C GLY A 119 0.31 -8.39 -10.02
N THR A 120 1.20 -7.82 -10.81
CA THR A 120 2.63 -8.11 -10.83
C THR A 120 3.42 -6.86 -11.18
N ARG A 121 4.74 -6.90 -11.00
CA ARG A 121 5.63 -5.80 -11.42
C ARG A 121 5.84 -5.84 -12.93
N SER A 122 5.82 -4.65 -13.52
CA SER A 122 6.12 -4.50 -14.95
C SER A 122 7.56 -4.88 -15.25
N PRO A 123 7.82 -5.80 -16.17
CA PRO A 123 9.19 -6.13 -16.60
C PRO A 123 9.82 -5.06 -17.50
N THR A 124 9.00 -4.22 -18.12
CA THR A 124 9.43 -3.20 -19.10
C THR A 124 9.36 -1.77 -18.56
N GLY A 125 8.81 -1.59 -17.36
CA GLY A 125 8.52 -0.26 -16.77
C GLY A 125 7.27 0.41 -17.33
N GLN A 126 6.60 -0.18 -18.31
CA GLN A 126 5.34 0.34 -18.85
C GLN A 126 4.15 -0.16 -18.04
N ILE A 127 3.07 0.64 -18.04
CA ILE A 127 1.81 0.27 -17.40
C ILE A 127 1.22 -0.92 -18.14
N GLN A 128 0.84 -1.96 -17.39
CA GLN A 128 0.23 -3.17 -17.93
C GLN A 128 -1.30 -3.13 -17.80
N ALA A 129 -1.96 -4.01 -18.54
CA ALA A 129 -3.39 -4.19 -18.41
C ALA A 129 -3.79 -4.63 -16.98
N PRO A 130 -4.85 -4.05 -16.41
CA PRO A 130 -5.30 -4.45 -15.08
C PRO A 130 -5.88 -5.86 -15.09
N GLN A 131 -5.73 -6.56 -13.98
CA GLN A 131 -6.36 -7.86 -13.76
C GLN A 131 -7.89 -7.72 -13.64
N PRO A 132 -8.67 -8.64 -14.23
CA PRO A 132 -10.13 -8.56 -14.22
C PRO A 132 -10.77 -8.48 -12.82
N GLY A 133 -10.13 -9.07 -11.81
CA GLY A 133 -10.62 -9.09 -10.42
C GLY A 133 -10.73 -7.72 -9.76
N ILE A 134 -10.13 -6.68 -10.33
CA ILE A 134 -10.13 -5.32 -9.75
C ILE A 134 -11.51 -4.68 -9.82
N GLY A 135 -12.22 -4.87 -10.91
CA GLY A 135 -13.61 -4.42 -11.03
C GLY A 135 -14.49 -5.00 -9.92
N LEU A 136 -14.31 -6.27 -9.59
CA LEU A 136 -15.03 -6.92 -8.50
C LEU A 136 -14.69 -6.32 -7.12
N ILE A 137 -13.45 -5.91 -6.91
CA ILE A 137 -13.02 -5.24 -5.66
C ILE A 137 -13.73 -3.90 -5.52
N ILE A 138 -13.79 -3.11 -6.58
CA ILE A 138 -14.43 -1.80 -6.58
C ILE A 138 -15.93 -1.96 -6.29
N ILE A 139 -16.63 -2.83 -7.01
CA ILE A 139 -18.07 -3.08 -6.81
C ILE A 139 -18.37 -3.54 -5.37
N LYS A 140 -17.55 -4.43 -4.81
CA LYS A 140 -17.75 -4.93 -3.44
C LYS A 140 -17.29 -3.97 -2.34
N SER A 141 -16.66 -2.86 -2.69
CA SER A 141 -16.20 -1.85 -1.74
C SER A 141 -17.26 -0.79 -1.44
N GLU A 142 -18.28 -0.72 -2.25
CA GLU A 142 -19.49 0.09 -1.98
C GLU A 142 -20.33 -0.60 -0.90
#